data_5d8197cd6158f22e36de2ae46e338d50
#
_entry.id   5d8197cd6158f22e36de2ae46e338d50
#
_cell.length_a   1.000
_cell.length_b   1.000
_cell.length_c   1.000
_cell.angle_alpha   90.00
_cell.angle_beta   90.00
_cell.angle_gamma   90.00
#
_symmetry.space_group_name_H-M   'P 1'
#
loop_
_entity.id
_entity.type
_entity.pdbx_description
1 polymer ?
#
loop_
_entity_poly.entity_id
_entity_poly.type
_entity_poly.pdbx_seq_one_letter_code
_entity_poly.pdbx_strand_id
1 'polypeptide(L)'
;PQVTKLLIEDVLAIGEVDDMKINDRMLEYYSDSTLLTLMHDAEEKFKDLGWVEEKLTKGFKRLKKEVPTLFVPHFYAQIAALNQSVVVVDSILGFSIDKYMGADYPLYKRFYYDYQCRSMEPDRIVPDCFTFYLLSQYPLPWQPGRTLLDMIMHRGKINWIVAHILGYESFEKEMGYSEDEAEWCRKNKTSLWKTMVENGHLYATDPLVVRTYIRKDPFISIMGEKTPASIGVWMGILLIDEYMKKHPDMTIKDLLAK
;
A
#
# COMPACT_ATOMS: atom_id res chain seq x y z
N PRO A 1 -17.95 2.31 21.11
CA PRO A 1 -16.98 1.23 21.02
C PRO A 1 -15.73 1.68 20.29
N GLN A 2 -14.65 0.94 20.42
CA GLN A 2 -13.32 1.30 19.90
C GLN A 2 -13.29 1.64 18.39
N VAL A 3 -14.02 0.89 17.57
CA VAL A 3 -14.11 1.12 16.12
C VAL A 3 -14.71 2.48 15.79
N THR A 4 -15.78 2.89 16.48
CA THR A 4 -16.42 4.20 16.27
C THR A 4 -15.48 5.33 16.66
N LYS A 5 -14.76 5.18 17.77
CA LYS A 5 -13.76 6.16 18.20
C LYS A 5 -12.66 6.32 17.14
N LEU A 6 -12.07 5.21 16.73
CA LEU A 6 -11.05 5.18 15.67
C LEU A 6 -11.53 5.87 14.38
N LEU A 7 -12.78 5.57 13.96
CA LEU A 7 -13.34 6.18 12.76
C LEU A 7 -13.46 7.71 12.90
N ILE A 8 -14.03 8.20 13.99
CA ILE A 8 -14.32 9.63 14.18
C ILE A 8 -13.03 10.43 14.42
N GLU A 9 -12.15 9.94 15.30
CA GLU A 9 -10.95 10.67 15.74
C GLU A 9 -9.79 10.55 14.76
N ASP A 10 -9.48 9.33 14.32
CA ASP A 10 -8.23 9.05 13.57
C ASP A 10 -8.46 8.99 12.05
N VAL A 11 -9.59 8.44 11.60
CA VAL A 11 -9.86 8.26 10.16
C VAL A 11 -10.50 9.49 9.56
N LEU A 12 -11.61 9.96 10.12
CA LEU A 12 -12.35 11.13 9.64
C LEU A 12 -11.80 12.44 10.20
N ALA A 13 -11.11 12.40 11.32
CA ALA A 13 -10.55 13.56 12.02
C ALA A 13 -11.60 14.68 12.29
N ILE A 14 -12.83 14.29 12.63
CA ILE A 14 -13.93 15.22 12.91
C ILE A 14 -13.75 15.88 14.28
N GLY A 15 -13.25 15.14 15.27
CA GLY A 15 -12.99 15.58 16.64
C GLY A 15 -12.98 14.42 17.61
N GLU A 16 -12.79 14.71 18.88
CA GLU A 16 -12.85 13.69 19.95
C GLU A 16 -14.29 13.26 20.20
N VAL A 17 -14.53 11.96 20.42
CA VAL A 17 -15.88 11.43 20.62
C VAL A 17 -16.58 11.98 21.88
N ASP A 18 -15.78 12.44 22.85
CA ASP A 18 -16.28 13.03 24.10
C ASP A 18 -16.48 14.55 24.02
N ASP A 19 -16.20 15.21 22.87
CA ASP A 19 -16.46 16.62 22.67
C ASP A 19 -17.98 16.87 22.68
N MET A 20 -18.44 17.83 23.50
CA MET A 20 -19.87 18.19 23.58
C MET A 20 -20.47 18.62 22.22
N LYS A 21 -19.65 19.09 21.29
CA LYS A 21 -20.05 19.50 19.94
C LYS A 21 -19.86 18.44 18.88
N ILE A 22 -19.50 17.21 19.25
CA ILE A 22 -19.20 16.18 18.28
C ILE A 22 -20.39 15.88 17.36
N ASN A 23 -21.61 15.89 17.90
CA ASN A 23 -22.82 15.65 17.11
C ASN A 23 -23.07 16.75 16.07
N ASP A 24 -22.82 18.00 16.43
CA ASP A 24 -22.98 19.14 15.50
C ASP A 24 -21.95 19.05 14.38
N ARG A 25 -20.69 18.74 14.71
CA ARG A 25 -19.62 18.55 13.73
C ARG A 25 -19.89 17.35 12.82
N MET A 26 -20.38 16.24 13.36
CA MET A 26 -20.79 15.08 12.55
C MET A 26 -21.94 15.44 11.61
N LEU A 27 -22.93 16.19 12.09
CA LEU A 27 -24.04 16.64 11.26
C LEU A 27 -23.56 17.53 10.12
N GLU A 28 -22.69 18.49 10.40
CA GLU A 28 -22.07 19.37 9.39
C GLU A 28 -21.27 18.54 8.37
N TYR A 29 -20.43 17.64 8.85
CA TYR A 29 -19.60 16.76 8.01
C TYR A 29 -20.44 15.90 7.05
N TYR A 30 -21.48 15.23 7.56
CA TYR A 30 -22.37 14.39 6.76
C TYR A 30 -23.45 15.18 6.01
N SER A 31 -23.44 16.51 6.08
CA SER A 31 -24.30 17.38 5.25
C SER A 31 -23.61 17.86 3.97
N ASP A 32 -22.31 17.58 3.79
CA ASP A 32 -21.58 17.93 2.57
C ASP A 32 -22.08 17.11 1.38
N SER A 33 -22.53 17.78 0.33
CA SER A 33 -23.12 17.13 -0.85
C SER A 33 -22.12 16.30 -1.64
N THR A 34 -20.84 16.70 -1.65
CA THR A 34 -19.77 15.93 -2.32
C THR A 34 -19.49 14.64 -1.57
N LEU A 35 -19.46 14.71 -0.24
CA LEU A 35 -19.31 13.52 0.60
C LEU A 35 -20.50 12.57 0.44
N LEU A 36 -21.73 13.07 0.46
CA LEU A 36 -22.92 12.23 0.25
C LEU A 36 -22.91 11.53 -1.12
N THR A 37 -22.50 12.25 -2.18
CA THR A 37 -22.32 11.64 -3.50
C THR A 37 -21.25 10.54 -3.47
N LEU A 38 -20.08 10.81 -2.87
CA LEU A 38 -19.01 9.83 -2.73
C LEU A 38 -19.46 8.58 -1.98
N MET A 39 -20.21 8.77 -0.88
CA MET A 39 -20.75 7.66 -0.08
C MET A 39 -21.70 6.81 -0.90
N HIS A 40 -22.64 7.44 -1.61
CA HIS A 40 -23.59 6.75 -2.47
C HIS A 40 -22.89 5.95 -3.57
N ASP A 41 -21.95 6.58 -4.28
CA ASP A 41 -21.21 5.96 -5.37
C ASP A 41 -20.36 4.78 -4.88
N ALA A 42 -19.73 4.92 -3.70
CA ALA A 42 -18.93 3.86 -3.09
C ALA A 42 -19.79 2.67 -2.65
N GLU A 43 -20.94 2.94 -2.01
CA GLU A 43 -21.90 1.89 -1.62
C GLU A 43 -22.46 1.16 -2.82
N GLU A 44 -22.81 1.88 -3.91
CA GLU A 44 -23.28 1.27 -5.15
C GLU A 44 -22.21 0.40 -5.81
N LYS A 45 -20.96 0.88 -5.89
CA LYS A 45 -19.86 0.15 -6.51
C LYS A 45 -19.47 -1.09 -5.71
N PHE A 46 -19.48 -1.01 -4.39
CA PHE A 46 -19.03 -2.06 -3.49
C PHE A 46 -20.19 -2.73 -2.72
N LYS A 47 -21.37 -2.87 -3.37
CA LYS A 47 -22.52 -3.60 -2.81
C LYS A 47 -22.17 -5.02 -2.36
N ASP A 48 -21.23 -5.66 -3.05
CA ASP A 48 -20.72 -6.98 -2.71
C ASP A 48 -19.21 -6.93 -2.52
N LEU A 49 -18.79 -7.15 -1.29
CA LEU A 49 -17.40 -7.28 -0.87
C LEU A 49 -16.99 -8.73 -0.59
N GLY A 50 -17.83 -9.72 -0.93
CA GLY A 50 -17.55 -11.14 -0.70
C GLY A 50 -16.23 -11.59 -1.32
N TRP A 51 -15.87 -11.06 -2.49
CA TRP A 51 -14.58 -11.33 -3.13
C TRP A 51 -13.37 -10.81 -2.34
N VAL A 52 -13.52 -9.66 -1.63
CA VAL A 52 -12.48 -9.11 -0.75
C VAL A 52 -12.32 -10.03 0.46
N GLU A 53 -13.44 -10.37 1.12
CA GLU A 53 -13.45 -11.26 2.28
C GLU A 53 -12.81 -12.61 1.95
N GLU A 54 -13.17 -13.21 0.81
CA GLU A 54 -12.61 -14.48 0.38
C GLU A 54 -11.08 -14.40 0.19
N LYS A 55 -10.61 -13.37 -0.52
CA LYS A 55 -9.17 -13.19 -0.79
C LYS A 55 -8.39 -12.88 0.50
N LEU A 56 -8.92 -12.02 1.38
CA LEU A 56 -8.31 -11.73 2.67
C LEU A 56 -8.25 -12.99 3.53
N THR A 57 -9.34 -13.74 3.64
CA THR A 57 -9.39 -14.99 4.41
C THR A 57 -8.38 -16.01 3.90
N LYS A 58 -8.31 -16.24 2.59
CA LYS A 58 -7.33 -17.16 1.97
C LYS A 58 -5.89 -16.69 2.22
N GLY A 59 -5.63 -15.42 2.01
CA GLY A 59 -4.29 -14.85 2.19
C GLY A 59 -3.83 -14.90 3.65
N PHE A 60 -4.67 -14.50 4.61
CA PHE A 60 -4.32 -14.60 6.03
C PHE A 60 -4.17 -16.04 6.52
N LYS A 61 -4.95 -16.98 5.98
CA LYS A 61 -4.75 -18.41 6.25
C LYS A 61 -3.36 -18.89 5.80
N ARG A 62 -2.90 -18.46 4.62
CA ARG A 62 -1.54 -18.76 4.13
C ARG A 62 -0.48 -18.06 5.00
N LEU A 63 -0.64 -16.77 5.24
CA LEU A 63 0.29 -15.99 6.06
C LEU A 63 0.43 -16.58 7.48
N LYS A 64 -0.68 -16.98 8.10
CA LYS A 64 -0.68 -17.61 9.43
C LYS A 64 0.02 -18.98 9.46
N LYS A 65 -0.01 -19.71 8.34
CA LYS A 65 0.73 -20.97 8.19
C LYS A 65 2.25 -20.71 8.15
N GLU A 66 2.67 -19.67 7.42
CA GLU A 66 4.08 -19.29 7.30
C GLU A 66 4.62 -18.61 8.57
N VAL A 67 3.79 -17.80 9.22
CA VAL A 67 4.14 -17.02 10.41
C VAL A 67 3.08 -17.21 11.50
N PRO A 68 3.10 -18.32 12.26
CA PRO A 68 2.06 -18.66 13.24
C PRO A 68 1.87 -17.65 14.36
N THR A 69 2.85 -16.81 14.63
CA THR A 69 2.79 -15.76 15.67
C THR A 69 1.95 -14.55 15.29
N LEU A 70 1.75 -14.30 13.99
CA LEU A 70 0.90 -13.20 13.54
C LEU A 70 -0.57 -13.43 13.94
N PHE A 71 -1.25 -12.38 14.33
CA PHE A 71 -2.70 -12.43 14.53
C PHE A 71 -3.45 -12.11 13.23
N VAL A 72 -4.71 -12.48 13.15
CA VAL A 72 -5.59 -12.08 12.04
C VAL A 72 -6.46 -10.93 12.54
N PRO A 73 -6.38 -9.75 11.92
CA PRO A 73 -7.17 -8.61 12.38
C PRO A 73 -8.65 -8.76 12.02
N HIS A 74 -9.51 -8.02 12.71
CA HIS A 74 -10.90 -7.82 12.30
C HIS A 74 -10.94 -6.79 11.17
N PHE A 75 -11.62 -7.13 10.08
CA PHE A 75 -11.69 -6.29 8.88
C PHE A 75 -12.95 -5.43 8.90
N TYR A 76 -12.80 -4.16 8.51
CA TYR A 76 -13.90 -3.22 8.35
C TYR A 76 -13.75 -2.47 7.03
N ALA A 77 -14.77 -2.55 6.18
CA ALA A 77 -14.92 -1.62 5.08
C ALA A 77 -15.44 -0.28 5.64
N GLN A 78 -14.85 0.82 5.21
CA GLN A 78 -15.21 2.16 5.68
C GLN A 78 -15.18 3.15 4.52
N ILE A 79 -15.71 4.35 4.75
CA ILE A 79 -15.57 5.51 3.88
C ILE A 79 -14.82 6.57 4.68
N ALA A 80 -13.66 6.97 4.19
CA ALA A 80 -12.74 7.88 4.87
C ALA A 80 -12.72 9.29 4.24
N ALA A 81 -13.67 9.63 3.40
CA ALA A 81 -13.70 10.87 2.63
C ALA A 81 -12.37 11.16 1.91
N LEU A 82 -11.81 10.16 1.28
CA LEU A 82 -10.53 10.17 0.56
C LEU A 82 -9.29 10.41 1.43
N ASN A 83 -9.40 10.33 2.74
CA ASN A 83 -8.30 10.64 3.65
C ASN A 83 -7.26 9.50 3.69
N GLN A 84 -7.66 8.30 4.13
CA GLN A 84 -6.76 7.16 4.29
C GLN A 84 -7.27 5.94 3.52
N SER A 85 -6.36 5.15 2.93
CA SER A 85 -6.74 3.93 2.19
C SER A 85 -6.87 2.72 3.10
N VAL A 86 -5.91 2.52 4.00
CA VAL A 86 -5.90 1.42 4.98
C VAL A 86 -5.44 1.95 6.33
N VAL A 87 -6.10 1.52 7.39
CA VAL A 87 -5.76 1.84 8.77
C VAL A 87 -5.57 0.53 9.54
N VAL A 88 -4.48 0.42 10.28
CA VAL A 88 -4.18 -0.73 11.13
C VAL A 88 -3.94 -0.24 12.54
N VAL A 89 -4.83 -0.62 13.46
CA VAL A 89 -4.73 -0.25 14.89
C VAL A 89 -5.09 -1.46 15.73
N ASP A 90 -4.21 -1.86 16.62
CA ASP A 90 -4.37 -3.05 17.45
C ASP A 90 -4.76 -4.29 16.64
N SER A 91 -5.96 -4.81 16.86
CA SER A 91 -6.53 -5.95 16.15
C SER A 91 -7.51 -5.57 15.03
N ILE A 92 -7.55 -4.30 14.62
CA ILE A 92 -8.48 -3.77 13.62
C ILE A 92 -7.70 -3.40 12.36
N LEU A 93 -8.24 -3.77 11.21
CA LEU A 93 -7.81 -3.30 9.90
C LEU A 93 -9.02 -2.73 9.17
N GLY A 94 -9.03 -1.41 9.02
CA GLY A 94 -10.00 -0.68 8.20
C GLY A 94 -9.48 -0.45 6.80
N PHE A 95 -10.28 -0.69 5.76
CA PHE A 95 -9.95 -0.30 4.39
C PHE A 95 -11.06 0.59 3.82
N SER A 96 -10.65 1.67 3.16
CA SER A 96 -11.57 2.73 2.73
C SER A 96 -11.98 2.53 1.29
N ILE A 97 -13.20 2.03 1.06
CA ILE A 97 -13.69 1.67 -0.28
C ILE A 97 -13.73 2.88 -1.22
N ASP A 98 -13.95 4.07 -0.70
CA ASP A 98 -13.90 5.34 -1.44
C ASP A 98 -12.52 5.68 -2.03
N LYS A 99 -11.44 5.02 -1.56
CA LYS A 99 -10.10 5.14 -2.12
C LYS A 99 -9.82 4.19 -3.27
N TYR A 100 -10.77 3.33 -3.63
CA TYR A 100 -10.61 2.28 -4.64
C TYR A 100 -11.74 2.30 -5.69
N MET A 101 -12.23 3.51 -5.99
CA MET A 101 -13.31 3.72 -6.96
C MET A 101 -12.89 3.52 -8.42
N GLY A 102 -11.62 3.26 -8.69
CA GLY A 102 -11.04 3.18 -10.04
C GLY A 102 -10.40 4.49 -10.46
N ALA A 103 -9.34 4.40 -11.28
CA ALA A 103 -8.53 5.56 -11.69
C ALA A 103 -9.35 6.66 -12.38
N ASP A 104 -10.40 6.28 -13.08
CA ASP A 104 -11.24 7.21 -13.84
C ASP A 104 -12.40 7.83 -13.04
N TYR A 105 -12.49 7.54 -11.73
CA TYR A 105 -13.57 8.08 -10.92
C TYR A 105 -13.53 9.62 -10.93
N PRO A 106 -14.63 10.31 -11.34
CA PRO A 106 -14.58 11.74 -11.64
C PRO A 106 -14.15 12.64 -10.49
N LEU A 107 -14.52 12.26 -9.25
CA LEU A 107 -14.17 13.02 -8.07
C LEU A 107 -12.66 13.02 -7.79
N TYR A 108 -11.95 11.95 -8.16
CA TYR A 108 -10.50 11.87 -7.97
C TYR A 108 -9.74 12.96 -8.72
N LYS A 109 -10.19 13.32 -9.93
CA LYS A 109 -9.57 14.38 -10.75
C LYS A 109 -9.58 15.77 -10.10
N ARG A 110 -10.39 15.97 -9.07
CA ARG A 110 -10.45 17.23 -8.30
C ARG A 110 -9.41 17.27 -7.17
N PHE A 111 -8.94 16.11 -6.68
CA PHE A 111 -8.11 15.98 -5.48
C PHE A 111 -6.76 15.33 -5.74
N TYR A 112 -6.64 14.57 -6.84
CA TYR A 112 -5.45 13.78 -7.14
C TYR A 112 -4.98 14.00 -8.56
N TYR A 113 -3.69 13.82 -8.77
CA TYR A 113 -3.11 13.73 -10.10
C TYR A 113 -3.36 12.33 -10.70
N ASP A 114 -3.39 12.23 -12.03
CA ASP A 114 -3.68 10.97 -12.76
C ASP A 114 -2.80 9.79 -12.30
N TYR A 115 -1.52 10.05 -12.01
CA TYR A 115 -0.60 9.02 -11.54
C TYR A 115 -0.96 8.48 -10.15
N GLN A 116 -1.58 9.28 -9.29
CA GLN A 116 -2.03 8.84 -7.97
C GLN A 116 -3.28 7.97 -8.11
N CYS A 117 -4.18 8.33 -9.04
CA CYS A 117 -5.41 7.60 -9.29
C CYS A 117 -5.17 6.17 -9.77
N ARG A 118 -4.08 5.90 -10.51
CA ARG A 118 -3.72 4.54 -11.00
C ARG A 118 -3.63 3.49 -9.91
N SER A 119 -3.30 3.88 -8.69
CA SER A 119 -3.25 2.96 -7.55
C SER A 119 -4.57 2.83 -6.79
N MET A 120 -5.62 3.51 -7.25
CA MET A 120 -6.94 3.53 -6.62
C MET A 120 -7.93 2.58 -7.31
N GLU A 121 -7.41 1.48 -7.87
CA GLU A 121 -8.20 0.43 -8.49
C GLU A 121 -8.76 -0.54 -7.43
N PRO A 122 -9.96 -1.10 -7.62
CA PRO A 122 -10.57 -2.05 -6.67
C PRO A 122 -9.70 -3.25 -6.34
N ASP A 123 -8.94 -3.75 -7.30
CA ASP A 123 -8.06 -4.92 -7.12
C ASP A 123 -6.87 -4.65 -6.18
N ARG A 124 -6.59 -3.37 -5.87
CA ARG A 124 -5.57 -2.95 -4.90
C ARG A 124 -6.00 -3.06 -3.45
N ILE A 125 -7.30 -3.23 -3.14
CA ILE A 125 -7.79 -3.35 -1.75
C ILE A 125 -7.03 -4.46 -1.01
N VAL A 126 -7.01 -5.65 -1.57
CA VAL A 126 -6.43 -6.82 -0.89
C VAL A 126 -4.92 -6.73 -0.72
N PRO A 127 -4.10 -6.47 -1.76
CA PRO A 127 -2.66 -6.34 -1.58
C PRO A 127 -2.29 -5.17 -0.65
N ASP A 128 -3.00 -4.04 -0.70
CA ASP A 128 -2.74 -2.91 0.19
C ASP A 128 -3.06 -3.28 1.65
N CYS A 129 -4.14 -4.01 1.93
CA CYS A 129 -4.43 -4.53 3.27
C CYS A 129 -3.26 -5.35 3.83
N PHE A 130 -2.70 -6.29 3.04
CA PHE A 130 -1.54 -7.09 3.48
C PHE A 130 -0.29 -6.24 3.63
N THR A 131 -0.04 -5.32 2.70
CA THR A 131 1.13 -4.43 2.74
C THR A 131 1.12 -3.57 3.99
N PHE A 132 0.01 -2.88 4.28
CA PHE A 132 -0.10 -2.02 5.47
C PHE A 132 -0.10 -2.84 6.76
N TYR A 133 -0.75 -4.00 6.78
CA TYR A 133 -0.69 -4.92 7.91
C TYR A 133 0.74 -5.35 8.21
N LEU A 134 1.48 -5.85 7.22
CA LEU A 134 2.86 -6.30 7.41
C LEU A 134 3.79 -5.14 7.80
N LEU A 135 3.61 -3.96 7.23
CA LEU A 135 4.37 -2.76 7.62
C LEU A 135 4.10 -2.34 9.07
N SER A 136 2.87 -2.53 9.58
CA SER A 136 2.54 -2.24 10.98
C SER A 136 3.13 -3.26 11.94
N GLN A 137 3.20 -4.54 11.54
CA GLN A 137 3.77 -5.61 12.38
C GLN A 137 5.30 -5.65 12.34
N TYR A 138 5.89 -5.23 11.23
CA TYR A 138 7.33 -5.23 10.98
C TYR A 138 7.77 -3.86 10.46
N PRO A 139 7.63 -2.81 11.30
CA PRO A 139 8.06 -1.47 10.90
C PRO A 139 9.57 -1.45 10.69
N LEU A 140 10.01 -0.63 9.73
CA LEU A 140 11.43 -0.39 9.57
C LEU A 140 11.94 0.41 10.79
N PRO A 141 12.81 -0.15 11.65
CA PRO A 141 13.27 0.55 12.85
C PRO A 141 13.90 1.90 12.50
N TRP A 142 13.60 2.93 13.26
CA TRP A 142 14.24 4.23 13.04
C TRP A 142 15.77 4.13 13.24
N GLN A 143 16.52 4.64 12.28
CA GLN A 143 17.98 4.70 12.33
C GLN A 143 18.46 5.97 11.60
N PRO A 144 19.38 6.75 12.20
CA PRO A 144 20.02 7.87 11.50
C PRO A 144 20.79 7.39 10.26
N GLY A 145 20.78 8.20 9.20
CA GLY A 145 21.56 7.89 8.01
C GLY A 145 21.09 6.67 7.21
N ARG A 146 19.80 6.35 7.30
CA ARG A 146 19.18 5.25 6.54
C ARG A 146 19.31 5.47 5.04
N THR A 147 19.82 4.46 4.35
CA THR A 147 20.12 4.51 2.93
C THR A 147 18.90 4.13 2.08
N LEU A 148 18.97 4.45 0.76
CA LEU A 148 17.99 3.94 -0.19
C LEU A 148 17.95 2.41 -0.17
N LEU A 149 19.10 1.73 -0.07
CA LEU A 149 19.17 0.27 -0.03
C LEU A 149 18.36 -0.30 1.14
N ASP A 150 18.49 0.28 2.34
CA ASP A 150 17.69 -0.14 3.51
C ASP A 150 16.19 -0.04 3.23
N MET A 151 15.78 1.06 2.60
CA MET A 151 14.36 1.32 2.29
C MET A 151 13.80 0.36 1.24
N ILE A 152 14.54 0.15 0.14
CA ILE A 152 14.07 -0.76 -0.92
C ILE A 152 14.11 -2.23 -0.49
N MET A 153 15.08 -2.62 0.33
CA MET A 153 15.13 -3.98 0.87
C MET A 153 13.96 -4.26 1.81
N HIS A 154 13.66 -3.33 2.72
CA HIS A 154 12.53 -3.48 3.63
C HIS A 154 11.19 -3.51 2.87
N ARG A 155 10.95 -2.54 1.97
CA ARG A 155 9.72 -2.50 1.16
C ARG A 155 9.63 -3.68 0.22
N GLY A 156 10.74 -4.03 -0.45
CA GLY A 156 10.83 -5.19 -1.33
C GLY A 156 10.50 -6.50 -0.61
N LYS A 157 10.99 -6.66 0.61
CA LYS A 157 10.66 -7.82 1.47
C LYS A 157 9.15 -7.93 1.73
N ILE A 158 8.51 -6.85 2.14
CA ILE A 158 7.07 -6.83 2.42
C ILE A 158 6.28 -7.17 1.16
N ASN A 159 6.56 -6.51 0.04
CA ASN A 159 5.82 -6.69 -1.21
C ASN A 159 6.10 -8.07 -1.85
N TRP A 160 7.32 -8.62 -1.69
CA TRP A 160 7.61 -10.00 -2.09
C TRP A 160 6.74 -11.00 -1.32
N ILE A 161 6.57 -10.80 0.00
CA ILE A 161 5.72 -11.65 0.84
C ILE A 161 4.24 -11.52 0.40
N VAL A 162 3.76 -10.31 0.13
CA VAL A 162 2.39 -10.08 -0.36
C VAL A 162 2.16 -10.81 -1.68
N ALA A 163 3.08 -10.69 -2.64
CA ALA A 163 3.00 -11.40 -3.92
C ALA A 163 2.93 -12.92 -3.72
N HIS A 164 3.77 -13.46 -2.83
CA HIS A 164 3.82 -14.89 -2.52
C HIS A 164 2.51 -15.39 -1.85
N ILE A 165 2.03 -14.67 -0.85
CA ILE A 165 0.80 -15.03 -0.10
C ILE A 165 -0.44 -14.95 -0.99
N LEU A 166 -0.52 -13.95 -1.86
CA LEU A 166 -1.64 -13.78 -2.79
C LEU A 166 -1.53 -14.65 -4.05
N GLY A 167 -0.34 -15.23 -4.30
CA GLY A 167 -0.10 -16.09 -5.45
C GLY A 167 -0.09 -15.33 -6.77
N TYR A 168 0.49 -14.14 -6.80
CA TYR A 168 0.65 -13.38 -8.02
C TYR A 168 1.68 -14.04 -8.94
N GLU A 169 1.39 -14.03 -10.23
CA GLU A 169 2.26 -14.62 -11.27
C GLU A 169 3.49 -13.75 -11.56
N SER A 170 3.41 -12.45 -11.28
CA SER A 170 4.51 -11.51 -11.47
C SER A 170 4.55 -10.45 -10.38
N PHE A 171 5.72 -9.88 -10.13
CA PHE A 171 5.89 -8.80 -9.16
C PHE A 171 5.35 -7.46 -9.69
N GLU A 172 5.30 -7.30 -11.01
CA GLU A 172 4.70 -6.14 -11.66
C GLU A 172 3.19 -6.08 -11.35
N LYS A 173 2.51 -7.22 -11.31
CA LYS A 173 1.10 -7.30 -10.91
C LYS A 173 0.90 -6.95 -9.43
N GLU A 174 1.81 -7.39 -8.57
CA GLU A 174 1.79 -6.99 -7.16
C GLU A 174 1.96 -5.47 -7.03
N MET A 175 2.87 -4.86 -7.78
CA MET A 175 3.09 -3.42 -7.81
C MET A 175 1.91 -2.64 -8.42
N GLY A 176 0.96 -3.30 -9.06
CA GLY A 176 -0.16 -2.67 -9.77
C GLY A 176 0.27 -1.98 -11.06
N TYR A 177 1.34 -2.45 -11.69
CA TYR A 177 1.82 -1.90 -12.95
C TYR A 177 0.93 -2.31 -14.13
N SER A 178 0.76 -1.39 -15.07
CA SER A 178 0.16 -1.70 -16.38
C SER A 178 1.08 -2.62 -17.19
N GLU A 179 0.56 -3.19 -18.29
CA GLU A 179 1.39 -4.03 -19.16
C GLU A 179 2.57 -3.25 -19.79
N ASP A 180 2.36 -1.98 -20.14
CA ASP A 180 3.43 -1.12 -20.66
C ASP A 180 4.51 -0.85 -19.60
N GLU A 181 4.12 -0.63 -18.35
CA GLU A 181 5.05 -0.46 -17.22
C GLU A 181 5.78 -1.78 -16.91
N ALA A 182 5.09 -2.90 -16.96
CA ALA A 182 5.71 -4.21 -16.80
C ALA A 182 6.71 -4.52 -17.91
N GLU A 183 6.39 -4.19 -19.16
CA GLU A 183 7.30 -4.33 -20.28
C GLU A 183 8.53 -3.42 -20.12
N TRP A 184 8.31 -2.16 -19.68
CA TRP A 184 9.39 -1.24 -19.37
C TRP A 184 10.33 -1.84 -18.31
N CYS A 185 9.80 -2.38 -17.24
CA CYS A 185 10.55 -3.04 -16.18
C CYS A 185 11.43 -4.18 -16.73
N ARG A 186 10.85 -5.07 -17.50
CA ARG A 186 11.58 -6.21 -18.11
C ARG A 186 12.73 -5.74 -19.00
N LYS A 187 12.51 -4.70 -19.83
CA LYS A 187 13.51 -4.15 -20.74
C LYS A 187 14.63 -3.38 -20.03
N ASN A 188 14.30 -2.70 -18.93
CA ASN A 188 15.24 -1.75 -18.31
C ASN A 188 15.85 -2.23 -16.99
N LYS A 189 15.56 -3.45 -16.53
CA LYS A 189 16.05 -4.01 -15.25
C LYS A 189 17.55 -3.80 -15.04
N THR A 190 18.36 -4.21 -16.02
CA THR A 190 19.82 -4.12 -15.94
C THR A 190 20.31 -2.68 -15.95
N SER A 191 19.74 -1.84 -16.80
CA SER A 191 20.10 -0.43 -16.88
C SER A 191 19.73 0.34 -15.61
N LEU A 192 18.56 0.03 -15.03
CA LEU A 192 18.14 0.61 -13.76
C LEU A 192 19.12 0.27 -12.63
N TRP A 193 19.48 -1.02 -12.49
CA TRP A 193 20.45 -1.47 -11.50
C TRP A 193 21.79 -0.77 -11.68
N LYS A 194 22.29 -0.73 -12.91
CA LYS A 194 23.53 -0.05 -13.25
C LYS A 194 23.49 1.44 -12.87
N THR A 195 22.39 2.14 -13.18
CA THR A 195 22.19 3.55 -12.81
C THR A 195 22.21 3.73 -11.29
N MET A 196 21.58 2.86 -10.52
CA MET A 196 21.57 2.93 -9.05
C MET A 196 22.98 2.76 -8.46
N VAL A 197 23.77 1.84 -9.02
CA VAL A 197 25.13 1.54 -8.54
C VAL A 197 26.12 2.64 -8.96
N GLU A 198 26.15 3.00 -10.24
CA GLU A 198 27.12 3.95 -10.80
C GLU A 198 26.97 5.37 -10.24
N ASN A 199 25.71 5.78 -9.93
CA ASN A 199 25.46 7.07 -9.30
C ASN A 199 25.55 7.03 -7.76
N GLY A 200 25.91 5.88 -7.16
CA GLY A 200 25.99 5.73 -5.70
C GLY A 200 24.65 5.86 -4.98
N HIS A 201 23.54 5.78 -5.70
CA HIS A 201 22.20 6.02 -5.16
C HIS A 201 21.81 5.00 -4.09
N LEU A 202 22.32 3.74 -4.17
CA LEU A 202 22.02 2.70 -3.16
C LEU A 202 22.38 3.13 -1.75
N TYR A 203 23.46 3.89 -1.59
CA TYR A 203 23.94 4.38 -0.29
C TYR A 203 23.54 5.82 0.00
N ALA A 204 22.74 6.42 -0.88
CA ALA A 204 22.24 7.78 -0.66
C ALA A 204 21.29 7.83 0.53
N THR A 205 21.50 8.84 1.38
CA THR A 205 20.65 9.19 2.54
C THR A 205 19.81 10.44 2.28
N ASP A 206 20.06 11.11 1.14
CA ASP A 206 19.31 12.28 0.72
C ASP A 206 17.83 11.91 0.49
N PRO A 207 16.91 12.54 1.23
CA PRO A 207 15.47 12.27 1.11
C PRO A 207 14.92 12.47 -0.32
N LEU A 208 15.50 13.37 -1.10
CA LEU A 208 15.08 13.60 -2.49
C LEU A 208 15.44 12.41 -3.38
N VAL A 209 16.68 11.90 -3.25
CA VAL A 209 17.12 10.71 -3.98
C VAL A 209 16.29 9.50 -3.57
N VAL A 210 16.12 9.28 -2.25
CA VAL A 210 15.33 8.16 -1.72
C VAL A 210 13.88 8.22 -2.23
N ARG A 211 13.27 9.40 -2.14
CA ARG A 211 11.89 9.65 -2.60
C ARG A 211 11.69 9.24 -4.05
N THR A 212 12.65 9.54 -4.92
CA THR A 212 12.61 9.24 -6.35
C THR A 212 12.35 7.77 -6.65
N TYR A 213 12.88 6.88 -5.81
CA TYR A 213 12.79 5.43 -6.00
C TYR A 213 11.61 4.77 -5.28
N ILE A 214 11.12 5.36 -4.18
CA ILE A 214 10.15 4.69 -3.30
C ILE A 214 8.74 5.27 -3.33
N ARG A 215 8.56 6.47 -3.90
CA ARG A 215 7.24 7.11 -3.99
C ARG A 215 6.61 6.97 -5.38
N LYS A 216 5.30 7.08 -5.40
CA LYS A 216 4.49 7.17 -6.61
C LYS A 216 4.51 8.62 -7.14
N ASP A 217 5.69 9.16 -7.42
CA ASP A 217 5.85 10.55 -7.84
C ASP A 217 6.42 10.58 -9.28
N PRO A 218 5.68 11.11 -10.28
CA PRO A 218 6.11 11.08 -11.67
C PRO A 218 7.17 12.13 -12.02
N PHE A 219 7.39 13.12 -11.11
CA PHE A 219 8.23 14.27 -11.41
C PHE A 219 9.73 14.00 -11.31
N ILE A 220 10.12 12.82 -10.87
CA ILE A 220 11.52 12.46 -10.72
C ILE A 220 11.78 11.19 -11.51
N SER A 221 11.92 11.33 -12.80
CA SER A 221 12.26 10.23 -13.67
C SER A 221 13.77 10.04 -13.73
N ILE A 222 14.26 8.98 -13.14
CA ILE A 222 15.68 8.62 -13.19
C ILE A 222 16.08 8.12 -14.56
N MET A 223 15.14 7.52 -15.29
CA MET A 223 15.37 6.89 -16.58
C MET A 223 14.35 7.32 -17.65
N GLY A 224 13.80 8.53 -17.53
CA GLY A 224 12.82 9.08 -18.47
C GLY A 224 11.37 8.99 -17.96
N GLU A 225 10.46 9.68 -18.61
CA GLU A 225 9.06 9.88 -18.22
C GLU A 225 8.23 8.57 -18.11
N LYS A 226 8.72 7.49 -18.74
CA LYS A 226 8.05 6.17 -18.73
C LYS A 226 8.48 5.28 -17.55
N THR A 227 9.34 5.77 -16.67
CA THR A 227 9.78 5.01 -15.51
C THR A 227 8.60 4.76 -14.57
N PRO A 228 8.27 3.50 -14.25
CA PRO A 228 7.18 3.20 -13.34
C PRO A 228 7.37 3.78 -11.94
N ALA A 229 6.29 4.13 -11.29
CA ALA A 229 6.30 4.65 -9.92
C ALA A 229 6.82 3.60 -8.92
N SER A 230 7.51 4.05 -7.86
CA SER A 230 8.08 3.15 -6.83
C SER A 230 9.03 2.09 -7.40
N ILE A 231 9.75 2.41 -8.48
CA ILE A 231 10.60 1.46 -9.21
C ILE A 231 11.71 0.85 -8.34
N GLY A 232 12.17 1.58 -7.32
CA GLY A 232 13.12 1.03 -6.35
C GLY A 232 12.53 -0.09 -5.49
N VAL A 233 11.23 0.00 -5.15
CA VAL A 233 10.54 -1.07 -4.43
C VAL A 233 10.49 -2.33 -5.28
N TRP A 234 10.13 -2.21 -6.57
CA TRP A 234 10.18 -3.33 -7.51
C TRP A 234 11.58 -3.94 -7.60
N MET A 235 12.63 -3.12 -7.68
CA MET A 235 14.01 -3.63 -7.65
C MET A 235 14.30 -4.36 -6.33
N GLY A 236 13.82 -3.86 -5.20
CA GLY A 236 13.93 -4.51 -3.90
C GLY A 236 13.25 -5.88 -3.88
N ILE A 237 12.07 -6.01 -4.50
CA ILE A 237 11.37 -7.31 -4.63
C ILE A 237 12.26 -8.30 -5.39
N LEU A 238 12.87 -7.88 -6.51
CA LEU A 238 13.76 -8.74 -7.29
C LEU A 238 15.00 -9.20 -6.52
N LEU A 239 15.57 -8.30 -5.70
CA LEU A 239 16.72 -8.64 -4.85
C LEU A 239 16.34 -9.68 -3.78
N ILE A 240 15.18 -9.51 -3.15
CA ILE A 240 14.65 -10.47 -2.18
C ILE A 240 14.36 -11.82 -2.87
N ASP A 241 13.76 -11.79 -4.04
CA ASP A 241 13.46 -13.02 -4.81
C ASP A 241 14.72 -13.81 -5.13
N GLU A 242 15.76 -13.14 -5.62
CA GLU A 242 17.06 -13.79 -5.87
C GLU A 242 17.74 -14.28 -4.58
N TYR A 243 17.57 -13.55 -3.48
CA TYR A 243 18.06 -13.98 -2.18
C TYR A 243 17.34 -15.25 -1.70
N MET A 244 16.02 -15.31 -1.79
CA MET A 244 15.21 -16.46 -1.39
C MET A 244 15.51 -17.70 -2.26
N LYS A 245 15.70 -17.53 -3.57
CA LYS A 245 16.11 -18.63 -4.48
C LYS A 245 17.46 -19.24 -4.09
N LYS A 246 18.40 -18.42 -3.59
CA LYS A 246 19.72 -18.89 -3.13
C LYS A 246 19.70 -19.49 -1.72
N HIS A 247 18.62 -19.30 -0.98
CA HIS A 247 18.44 -19.78 0.39
C HIS A 247 17.11 -20.55 0.52
N PRO A 248 16.97 -21.71 -0.12
CA PRO A 248 15.71 -22.44 -0.21
C PRO A 248 15.15 -22.90 1.16
N ASP A 249 16.01 -23.01 2.16
CA ASP A 249 15.61 -23.39 3.53
C ASP A 249 15.10 -22.18 4.35
N MET A 250 15.18 -20.97 3.82
CA MET A 250 14.72 -19.76 4.50
C MET A 250 13.21 -19.64 4.42
N THR A 251 12.56 -19.49 5.57
CA THR A 251 11.12 -19.29 5.67
C THR A 251 10.74 -17.80 5.58
N ILE A 252 9.46 -17.51 5.31
CA ILE A 252 8.95 -16.14 5.40
C ILE A 252 9.14 -15.55 6.81
N LYS A 253 8.98 -16.37 7.84
CA LYS A 253 9.25 -15.97 9.23
C LYS A 253 10.70 -15.51 9.42
N ASP A 254 11.66 -16.28 8.89
CA ASP A 254 13.09 -15.95 8.99
C ASP A 254 13.42 -14.67 8.19
N LEU A 255 12.80 -14.52 7.02
CA LEU A 255 12.93 -13.31 6.21
C LEU A 255 12.41 -12.06 6.93
N LEU A 256 11.28 -12.16 7.64
CA LEU A 256 10.71 -11.06 8.40
C LEU A 256 11.55 -10.68 9.62
N ALA A 257 12.31 -11.61 10.18
CA ALA A 257 13.19 -11.38 11.33
C ALA A 257 14.50 -10.65 10.98
N LYS A 258 14.85 -10.58 9.69
CA LYS A 258 16.01 -9.85 9.14
C LYS A 258 15.63 -8.41 8.76
#